data_db8647e162105a55f826b4eb4b03ec73
#
_entry.id   db8647e162105a55f826b4eb4b03ec73
#
_cell.length_a   1.000
_cell.length_b   1.000
_cell.length_c   1.000
_cell.angle_alpha   90.00
_cell.angle_beta   90.00
_cell.angle_gamma   90.00
#
_symmetry.space_group_name_H-M   'P 1'
#
loop_
_entity.id
_entity.type
_entity.pdbx_description
1 polymer ?
#
loop_
_entity_poly.entity_id
_entity_poly.type
_entity_poly.pdbx_seq_one_letter_code
_entity_poly.pdbx_strand_id
1 'polypeptide(L)'
;MARLLYVVNHTGFFLSHRLPLALAARAAGHDVHVATGPDGREDELRATGLPYHELPLSRTGRDPAAEARTVGALVYLYRKIRPDIVHHVTIKPVLYGGIAAKIARVPGVVHAVSGLGYVFLATGKAAEVRRRAILAGYKLSLAGSKTFTIFQNEDDRGLFLRAGAVKTAQT
;
A
#
# COMPACT_ATOMS: atom_id res chain seq x y z
N MET A 1 21.30 -7.64 -4.66
CA MET A 1 20.84 -6.38 -4.03
C MET A 1 19.61 -5.91 -4.79
N ALA A 2 18.50 -5.65 -4.10
CA ALA A 2 17.27 -5.16 -4.71
C ALA A 2 16.87 -3.83 -4.05
N ARG A 3 16.19 -2.95 -4.79
CA ARG A 3 15.64 -1.70 -4.26
C ARG A 3 14.19 -1.92 -3.83
N LEU A 4 13.94 -1.73 -2.54
CA LEU A 4 12.65 -1.90 -1.90
C LEU A 4 12.05 -0.54 -1.54
N LEU A 5 10.77 -0.33 -1.83
CA LEU A 5 10.05 0.86 -1.42
C LEU A 5 8.83 0.48 -0.58
N TYR A 6 8.84 0.84 0.69
CA TYR A 6 7.66 0.74 1.56
C TYR A 6 6.77 1.96 1.35
N VAL A 7 5.49 1.72 1.06
CA VAL A 7 4.48 2.78 0.94
C VAL A 7 3.41 2.55 1.98
N VAL A 8 3.32 3.44 2.95
CA VAL A 8 2.44 3.31 4.13
C VAL A 8 1.63 4.60 4.31
N ASN A 9 0.41 4.47 4.81
CA ASN A 9 -0.51 5.62 4.89
C ASN A 9 0.03 6.79 5.72
N HIS A 10 0.71 6.51 6.84
CA HIS A 10 1.33 7.52 7.69
C HIS A 10 2.55 6.97 8.44
N THR A 11 3.44 7.87 8.84
CA THR A 11 4.76 7.59 9.40
C THR A 11 4.69 6.76 10.67
N GLY A 12 3.80 7.07 11.60
CA GLY A 12 3.66 6.34 12.86
C GLY A 12 3.29 4.87 12.67
N PHE A 13 2.46 4.55 11.66
CA PHE A 13 2.16 3.15 11.35
C PHE A 13 3.37 2.41 10.79
N PHE A 14 4.17 3.05 9.94
CA PHE A 14 5.42 2.47 9.46
C PHE A 14 6.37 2.17 10.62
N LEU A 15 6.62 3.15 11.48
CA LEU A 15 7.53 3.02 12.62
C LEU A 15 7.14 1.86 13.54
N SER A 16 5.85 1.72 13.84
CA SER A 16 5.36 0.71 14.78
C SER A 16 5.24 -0.70 14.18
N HIS A 17 5.00 -0.84 12.86
CA HIS A 17 4.65 -2.14 12.27
C HIS A 17 5.58 -2.61 11.15
N ARG A 18 6.37 -1.73 10.55
CA ARG A 18 7.19 -2.08 9.37
C ARG A 18 8.66 -1.73 9.51
N LEU A 19 9.02 -0.88 10.46
CA LEU A 19 10.41 -0.49 10.69
C LEU A 19 11.34 -1.70 10.93
N PRO A 20 11.02 -2.68 11.78
CA PRO A 20 11.90 -3.84 11.99
C PRO A 20 12.16 -4.61 10.69
N LEU A 21 11.12 -4.80 9.85
CA LEU A 21 11.25 -5.47 8.56
C LEU A 21 12.12 -4.67 7.58
N ALA A 22 11.95 -3.36 7.53
CA ALA A 22 12.74 -2.48 6.68
C ALA A 22 14.21 -2.46 7.09
N LEU A 23 14.51 -2.41 8.41
CA LEU A 23 15.87 -2.48 8.93
C LEU A 23 16.52 -3.84 8.67
N ALA A 24 15.79 -4.94 8.81
CA ALA A 24 16.27 -6.29 8.48
C ALA A 24 16.59 -6.41 6.98
N ALA A 25 15.75 -5.88 6.11
CA ALA A 25 16.01 -5.85 4.67
C ALA A 25 17.26 -5.02 4.33
N ARG A 26 17.46 -3.87 4.97
CA ARG A 26 18.68 -3.06 4.83
C ARG A 26 19.92 -3.81 5.33
N ALA A 27 19.84 -4.47 6.48
CA ALA A 27 20.94 -5.29 7.01
C ALA A 27 21.30 -6.47 6.10
N ALA A 28 20.31 -6.99 5.35
CA ALA A 28 20.52 -8.02 4.31
C ALA A 28 21.11 -7.45 2.98
N GLY A 29 21.49 -6.18 2.94
CA GLY A 29 22.14 -5.53 1.80
C GLY A 29 21.20 -4.99 0.74
N HIS A 30 19.91 -4.82 1.04
CA HIS A 30 18.96 -4.19 0.13
C HIS A 30 18.99 -2.66 0.25
N ASP A 31 18.69 -1.96 -0.85
CA ASP A 31 18.46 -0.51 -0.89
C ASP A 31 17.00 -0.24 -0.50
N VAL A 32 16.78 0.30 0.70
CA VAL A 32 15.43 0.40 1.31
C VAL A 32 14.99 1.85 1.42
N HIS A 33 13.91 2.18 0.76
CA HIS A 33 13.24 3.48 0.80
C HIS A 33 11.89 3.40 1.50
N VAL A 34 11.44 4.52 2.07
CA VAL A 34 10.14 4.64 2.75
C VAL A 34 9.40 5.85 2.24
N ALA A 35 8.12 5.69 1.94
CA ALA A 35 7.22 6.75 1.52
C ALA A 35 5.93 6.73 2.36
N THR A 36 5.61 7.84 3.02
CA THR A 36 4.42 7.95 3.87
C THR A 36 3.75 9.31 3.73
N GLY A 37 2.47 9.39 4.12
CA GLY A 37 1.85 10.67 4.45
C GLY A 37 2.36 11.20 5.79
N PRO A 38 2.41 12.53 5.95
CA PRO A 38 2.88 13.15 7.19
C PRO A 38 1.89 12.94 8.34
N ASP A 39 2.41 12.79 9.57
CA ASP A 39 1.64 12.68 10.80
C ASP A 39 2.36 13.27 12.03
N GLY A 40 3.44 14.06 11.79
CA GLY A 40 4.24 14.72 12.83
C GLY A 40 5.37 13.86 13.40
N ARG A 41 5.60 12.65 12.88
CA ARG A 41 6.67 11.74 13.33
C ARG A 41 7.78 11.53 12.28
N GLU A 42 7.87 12.45 11.31
CA GLU A 42 8.80 12.33 10.19
C GLU A 42 10.26 12.39 10.66
N ASP A 43 10.55 13.16 11.72
CA ASP A 43 11.92 13.26 12.27
C ASP A 43 12.38 11.96 12.93
N GLU A 44 11.46 11.22 13.58
CA GLU A 44 11.75 9.88 14.07
C GLU A 44 12.12 8.93 12.91
N LEU A 45 11.41 9.03 11.79
CA LEU A 45 11.73 8.22 10.62
C LEU A 45 13.07 8.61 10.00
N ARG A 46 13.35 9.91 9.85
CA ARG A 46 14.66 10.40 9.35
C ARG A 46 15.83 9.94 10.23
N ALA A 47 15.62 9.90 11.55
CA ALA A 47 16.63 9.41 12.49
C ALA A 47 17.00 7.93 12.29
N THR A 48 16.17 7.13 11.61
CA THR A 48 16.51 5.73 11.27
C THR A 48 17.56 5.61 10.16
N GLY A 49 17.87 6.70 9.46
CA GLY A 49 18.78 6.73 8.31
C GLY A 49 18.22 6.04 7.05
N LEU A 50 16.92 5.73 7.01
CA LEU A 50 16.25 5.26 5.78
C LEU A 50 15.86 6.45 4.89
N PRO A 51 16.15 6.42 3.57
CA PRO A 51 15.65 7.40 2.62
C PRO A 51 14.14 7.56 2.70
N TYR A 52 13.69 8.76 3.08
CA TYR A 52 12.29 9.10 3.29
C TYR A 52 11.73 9.96 2.15
N HIS A 53 10.52 9.66 1.74
CA HIS A 53 9.77 10.40 0.73
C HIS A 53 8.37 10.73 1.27
N GLU A 54 8.06 12.00 1.34
CA GLU A 54 6.73 12.44 1.74
C GLU A 54 5.74 12.30 0.58
N LEU A 55 4.55 11.79 0.88
CA LEU A 55 3.45 11.62 -0.06
C LEU A 55 2.24 12.45 0.37
N PRO A 56 1.45 12.98 -0.57
CA PRO A 56 0.22 13.72 -0.27
C PRO A 56 -0.92 12.73 0.11
N LEU A 57 -0.64 11.83 1.05
CA LEU A 57 -1.61 10.87 1.56
C LEU A 57 -2.40 11.51 2.70
N SER A 58 -3.69 11.73 2.48
CA SER A 58 -4.61 12.16 3.53
C SER A 58 -5.26 10.96 4.21
N ARG A 59 -5.28 10.95 5.54
CA ARG A 59 -5.92 9.89 6.32
C ARG A 59 -7.44 9.84 6.14
N THR A 60 -8.08 10.99 5.99
CA THR A 60 -9.55 11.16 6.00
C THR A 60 -10.11 11.76 4.73
N GLY A 61 -9.27 12.20 3.81
CA GLY A 61 -9.70 12.88 2.58
C GLY A 61 -10.55 11.99 1.67
N ARG A 62 -11.58 12.60 1.08
CA ARG A 62 -12.50 11.99 0.11
C ARG A 62 -12.60 12.84 -1.15
N ASP A 63 -11.73 13.82 -1.33
CA ASP A 63 -11.67 14.65 -2.52
C ASP A 63 -11.08 13.87 -3.69
N PRO A 64 -11.83 13.57 -4.75
CA PRO A 64 -11.35 12.83 -5.89
C PRO A 64 -10.12 13.45 -6.57
N ALA A 65 -10.01 14.77 -6.57
CA ALA A 65 -8.86 15.46 -7.15
C ALA A 65 -7.59 15.26 -6.30
N ALA A 66 -7.73 15.27 -4.97
CA ALA A 66 -6.63 14.96 -4.06
C ALA A 66 -6.18 13.50 -4.18
N GLU A 67 -7.12 12.57 -4.34
CA GLU A 67 -6.81 11.15 -4.52
C GLU A 67 -6.11 10.88 -5.88
N ALA A 68 -6.53 11.57 -6.95
CA ALA A 68 -5.85 11.50 -8.25
C ALA A 68 -4.42 12.08 -8.17
N ARG A 69 -4.22 13.18 -7.45
CA ARG A 69 -2.88 13.75 -7.18
C ARG A 69 -1.99 12.75 -6.44
N THR A 70 -2.54 12.02 -5.47
CA THR A 70 -1.81 10.96 -4.76
C THR A 70 -1.33 9.86 -5.71
N VAL A 71 -2.18 9.38 -6.61
CA VAL A 71 -1.78 8.41 -7.64
C VAL A 71 -0.69 8.97 -8.53
N GLY A 72 -0.81 10.22 -8.99
CA GLY A 72 0.21 10.90 -9.79
C GLY A 72 1.55 11.01 -9.08
N ALA A 73 1.55 11.39 -7.80
CA ALA A 73 2.75 11.47 -6.96
C ALA A 73 3.42 10.09 -6.79
N LEU A 74 2.64 9.02 -6.60
CA LEU A 74 3.14 7.65 -6.53
C LEU A 74 3.77 7.20 -7.85
N VAL A 75 3.12 7.48 -9.00
CA VAL A 75 3.68 7.15 -10.32
C VAL A 75 5.00 7.88 -10.53
N TYR A 76 5.06 9.18 -10.21
CA TYR A 76 6.28 9.96 -10.30
C TYR A 76 7.39 9.36 -9.42
N LEU A 77 7.08 9.05 -8.15
CA LEU A 77 8.02 8.49 -7.20
C LEU A 77 8.59 7.14 -7.69
N TYR A 78 7.72 6.24 -8.17
CA TYR A 78 8.16 4.94 -8.67
C TYR A 78 9.05 5.05 -9.91
N ARG A 79 8.76 5.96 -10.82
CA ARG A 79 9.61 6.23 -12.00
C ARG A 79 10.95 6.85 -11.61
N LYS A 80 10.99 7.70 -10.56
CA LYS A 80 12.19 8.33 -10.03
C LYS A 80 13.10 7.33 -9.31
N ILE A 81 12.53 6.56 -8.37
CA ILE A 81 13.27 5.59 -7.54
C ILE A 81 13.59 4.32 -8.32
N ARG A 82 12.70 3.88 -9.22
CA ARG A 82 12.78 2.60 -9.96
C ARG A 82 12.94 1.42 -9.00
N PRO A 83 12.00 1.21 -8.07
CA PRO A 83 12.08 0.10 -7.14
C PRO A 83 11.90 -1.24 -7.87
N ASP A 84 12.64 -2.26 -7.43
CA ASP A 84 12.44 -3.63 -7.87
C ASP A 84 11.16 -4.21 -7.25
N ILE A 85 10.89 -3.85 -5.99
CA ILE A 85 9.71 -4.26 -5.24
C ILE A 85 9.11 -3.06 -4.51
N VAL A 86 7.79 -2.89 -4.59
CA VAL A 86 7.02 -1.99 -3.73
C VAL A 86 6.21 -2.78 -2.73
N HIS A 87 6.22 -2.36 -1.47
CA HIS A 87 5.42 -2.94 -0.39
C HIS A 87 4.38 -1.93 0.09
N HIS A 88 3.14 -2.11 -0.34
CA HIS A 88 2.01 -1.28 0.03
C HIS A 88 1.38 -1.78 1.32
N VAL A 89 1.16 -0.90 2.28
CA VAL A 89 0.56 -1.25 3.58
C VAL A 89 -0.60 -0.31 3.87
N THR A 90 -1.72 -0.85 4.29
CA THR A 90 -3.01 -0.18 4.53
C THR A 90 -3.79 0.14 3.26
N ILE A 91 -5.07 0.51 3.41
CA ILE A 91 -6.06 0.57 2.32
C ILE A 91 -5.65 1.51 1.17
N LYS A 92 -5.32 2.77 1.46
CA LYS A 92 -4.99 3.76 0.42
C LYS A 92 -3.71 3.41 -0.35
N PRO A 93 -2.58 3.10 0.31
CA PRO A 93 -1.39 2.60 -0.38
C PRO A 93 -1.65 1.35 -1.23
N VAL A 94 -2.44 0.39 -0.74
CA VAL A 94 -2.80 -0.79 -1.54
C VAL A 94 -3.58 -0.41 -2.78
N LEU A 95 -4.63 0.42 -2.66
CA LEU A 95 -5.48 0.81 -3.79
C LEU A 95 -4.72 1.69 -4.79
N TYR A 96 -4.17 2.81 -4.32
CA TYR A 96 -3.54 3.81 -5.20
C TYR A 96 -2.15 3.39 -5.65
N GLY A 97 -1.37 2.80 -4.73
CA GLY A 97 -0.05 2.28 -5.02
C GLY A 97 -0.08 1.13 -6.01
N GLY A 98 -1.07 0.23 -5.92
CA GLY A 98 -1.23 -0.84 -6.88
C GLY A 98 -1.54 -0.35 -8.30
N ILE A 99 -2.40 0.67 -8.43
CA ILE A 99 -2.67 1.32 -9.72
C ILE A 99 -1.41 2.03 -10.23
N ALA A 100 -0.75 2.80 -9.37
CA ALA A 100 0.48 3.52 -9.72
C ALA A 100 1.62 2.57 -10.13
N ALA A 101 1.75 1.42 -9.46
CA ALA A 101 2.77 0.41 -9.78
C ALA A 101 2.57 -0.19 -11.18
N LYS A 102 1.33 -0.41 -11.61
CA LYS A 102 1.02 -0.84 -12.97
C LYS A 102 1.40 0.22 -14.01
N ILE A 103 1.01 1.48 -13.77
CA ILE A 103 1.33 2.60 -14.66
C ILE A 103 2.86 2.80 -14.76
N ALA A 104 3.57 2.69 -13.63
CA ALA A 104 5.03 2.81 -13.57
C ALA A 104 5.77 1.53 -14.00
N ARG A 105 5.07 0.40 -14.19
CA ARG A 105 5.62 -0.92 -14.54
C ARG A 105 6.61 -1.45 -13.52
N VAL A 106 6.28 -1.31 -12.22
CA VAL A 106 7.12 -1.85 -11.14
C VAL A 106 7.20 -3.39 -11.25
N PRO A 107 8.40 -3.99 -11.18
CA PRO A 107 8.58 -5.42 -11.42
C PRO A 107 7.91 -6.33 -10.40
N GLY A 108 7.94 -5.97 -9.10
CA GLY A 108 7.37 -6.77 -8.01
C GLY A 108 6.48 -5.91 -7.11
N VAL A 109 5.32 -6.45 -6.72
CA VAL A 109 4.38 -5.74 -5.86
C VAL A 109 3.93 -6.64 -4.72
N VAL A 110 4.08 -6.17 -3.49
CA VAL A 110 3.57 -6.82 -2.28
C VAL A 110 2.54 -5.91 -1.64
N HIS A 111 1.36 -6.43 -1.39
CA HIS A 111 0.30 -5.73 -0.67
C HIS A 111 0.11 -6.36 0.71
N ALA A 112 0.06 -5.55 1.76
CA ALA A 112 -0.35 -5.97 3.09
C ALA A 112 -1.71 -5.35 3.42
N VAL A 113 -2.75 -6.18 3.36
CA VAL A 113 -4.11 -5.81 3.75
C VAL A 113 -4.22 -5.99 5.26
N SER A 114 -4.10 -4.88 6.00
CA SER A 114 -4.14 -4.84 7.47
C SER A 114 -5.57 -4.61 7.98
N GLY A 115 -6.48 -5.54 7.64
CA GLY A 115 -7.89 -5.48 7.98
C GLY A 115 -8.72 -4.64 7.01
N LEU A 116 -9.95 -5.09 6.77
CA LEU A 116 -10.91 -4.40 5.90
C LEU A 116 -11.58 -3.20 6.58
N GLY A 117 -11.33 -3.04 7.89
CA GLY A 117 -11.85 -1.97 8.70
C GLY A 117 -13.39 -1.95 8.78
N TYR A 118 -13.92 -0.93 9.44
CA TYR A 118 -15.37 -0.75 9.62
C TYR A 118 -16.16 -0.56 8.31
N VAL A 119 -15.47 -0.34 7.18
CA VAL A 119 -16.10 -0.19 5.86
C VAL A 119 -16.95 -1.42 5.48
N PHE A 120 -16.53 -2.58 5.93
CA PHE A 120 -17.23 -3.86 5.69
C PHE A 120 -18.25 -4.20 6.78
N LEU A 121 -18.24 -3.49 7.92
CA LEU A 121 -19.19 -3.66 9.00
C LEU A 121 -20.45 -2.79 8.83
N ALA A 122 -20.36 -1.73 8.02
CA ALA A 122 -21.48 -0.83 7.79
C ALA A 122 -22.59 -1.52 6.97
N THR A 123 -23.84 -1.27 7.35
CA THR A 123 -25.06 -1.83 6.71
C THR A 123 -25.83 -0.77 5.94
N GLY A 124 -26.71 -1.20 5.03
CA GLY A 124 -27.55 -0.32 4.24
C GLY A 124 -27.06 -0.16 2.78
N LYS A 125 -27.99 0.32 1.90
CA LYS A 125 -27.74 0.42 0.44
C LYS A 125 -26.49 1.25 0.08
N ALA A 126 -26.28 2.37 0.73
CA ALA A 126 -25.11 3.23 0.49
C ALA A 126 -23.79 2.54 0.89
N ALA A 127 -23.79 1.78 2.00
CA ALA A 127 -22.64 0.99 2.43
C ALA A 127 -22.32 -0.14 1.44
N GLU A 128 -23.35 -0.79 0.90
CA GLU A 128 -23.21 -1.84 -0.11
C GLU A 128 -22.57 -1.30 -1.40
N VAL A 129 -23.06 -0.17 -1.93
CA VAL A 129 -22.46 0.49 -3.11
C VAL A 129 -21.01 0.83 -2.88
N ARG A 130 -20.71 1.42 -1.71
CA ARG A 130 -19.32 1.76 -1.33
C ARG A 130 -18.44 0.52 -1.22
N ARG A 131 -18.93 -0.56 -0.61
CA ARG A 131 -18.20 -1.84 -0.50
C ARG A 131 -17.88 -2.42 -1.88
N ARG A 132 -18.85 -2.42 -2.81
CA ARG A 132 -18.63 -2.88 -4.19
C ARG A 132 -17.60 -2.05 -4.92
N ALA A 133 -17.62 -0.72 -4.77
CA ALA A 133 -16.65 0.18 -5.37
C ALA A 133 -15.23 -0.08 -4.83
N ILE A 134 -15.09 -0.26 -3.52
CA ILE A 134 -13.80 -0.58 -2.89
C ILE A 134 -13.29 -1.94 -3.34
N LEU A 135 -14.14 -2.97 -3.41
CA LEU A 135 -13.76 -4.29 -3.92
C LEU A 135 -13.33 -4.24 -5.39
N ALA A 136 -14.01 -3.45 -6.22
CA ALA A 136 -13.59 -3.23 -7.61
C ALA A 136 -12.21 -2.56 -7.67
N GLY A 137 -11.95 -1.57 -6.83
CA GLY A 137 -10.64 -0.95 -6.68
C GLY A 137 -9.54 -1.95 -6.26
N TYR A 138 -9.85 -2.82 -5.30
CA TYR A 138 -8.94 -3.90 -4.91
C TYR A 138 -8.67 -4.88 -6.07
N LYS A 139 -9.71 -5.34 -6.78
CA LYS A 139 -9.53 -6.20 -7.96
C LYS A 139 -8.57 -5.56 -8.96
N LEU A 140 -8.77 -4.29 -9.27
CA LEU A 140 -7.88 -3.56 -10.17
C LEU A 140 -6.45 -3.46 -9.63
N SER A 141 -6.30 -3.13 -8.35
CA SER A 141 -4.99 -2.93 -7.72
C SER A 141 -4.21 -4.24 -7.58
N LEU A 142 -4.86 -5.31 -7.09
CA LEU A 142 -4.24 -6.59 -6.77
C LEU A 142 -4.03 -7.51 -7.99
N ALA A 143 -4.62 -7.19 -9.14
CA ALA A 143 -4.43 -7.98 -10.35
C ALA A 143 -2.98 -7.89 -10.86
N GLY A 144 -2.38 -9.01 -11.24
CA GLY A 144 -1.04 -9.09 -11.83
C GLY A 144 -0.31 -10.36 -11.44
N SER A 145 0.51 -10.90 -12.34
CA SER A 145 1.24 -12.17 -12.11
C SER A 145 2.41 -12.03 -11.13
N LYS A 146 2.89 -10.80 -10.91
CA LYS A 146 4.00 -10.50 -10.00
C LYS A 146 3.52 -9.71 -8.77
N THR A 147 2.26 -9.93 -8.38
CA THR A 147 1.63 -9.30 -7.22
C THR A 147 1.32 -10.35 -6.18
N PHE A 148 1.78 -10.11 -4.94
CA PHE A 148 1.48 -10.94 -3.79
C PHE A 148 0.72 -10.14 -2.74
N THR A 149 -0.21 -10.79 -2.04
CA THR A 149 -1.04 -10.14 -1.02
C THR A 149 -0.94 -10.88 0.30
N ILE A 150 -0.58 -10.18 1.35
CA ILE A 150 -0.51 -10.67 2.72
C ILE A 150 -1.79 -10.24 3.44
N PHE A 151 -2.48 -11.18 4.06
CA PHE A 151 -3.63 -10.95 4.93
C PHE A 151 -3.27 -11.23 6.38
N GLN A 152 -3.89 -10.50 7.31
CA GLN A 152 -3.67 -10.69 8.74
C GLN A 152 -4.53 -11.81 9.34
N ASN A 153 -5.61 -12.19 8.63
CA ASN A 153 -6.53 -13.25 9.07
C ASN A 153 -7.15 -13.95 7.86
N GLU A 154 -7.63 -15.18 8.09
CA GLU A 154 -8.24 -16.02 7.06
C GLU A 154 -9.61 -15.52 6.60
N ASP A 155 -10.36 -14.79 7.43
CA ASP A 155 -11.67 -14.25 7.05
C ASP A 155 -11.55 -13.21 5.95
N ASP A 156 -10.62 -12.26 6.10
CA ASP A 156 -10.31 -11.26 5.09
C ASP A 156 -9.79 -11.93 3.81
N ARG A 157 -8.86 -12.87 3.94
CA ARG A 157 -8.35 -13.65 2.80
C ARG A 157 -9.48 -14.36 2.06
N GLY A 158 -10.35 -15.08 2.79
CA GLY A 158 -11.49 -15.77 2.23
C GLY A 158 -12.47 -14.85 1.51
N LEU A 159 -12.71 -13.64 2.05
CA LEU A 159 -13.56 -12.64 1.41
C LEU A 159 -12.97 -12.20 0.06
N PHE A 160 -11.67 -11.92 -0.02
CA PHE A 160 -11.01 -11.50 -1.24
C PHE A 160 -10.96 -12.62 -2.30
N LEU A 161 -10.76 -13.87 -1.88
CA LEU A 161 -10.82 -15.02 -2.76
C LEU A 161 -12.24 -15.21 -3.35
N ARG A 162 -13.28 -15.19 -2.50
CA ARG A 162 -14.70 -15.29 -2.95
C ARG A 162 -15.09 -14.12 -3.85
N ALA A 163 -14.59 -12.94 -3.60
CA ALA A 163 -14.80 -11.78 -4.44
C ALA A 163 -14.03 -11.84 -5.77
N GLY A 164 -13.12 -12.80 -5.96
CA GLY A 164 -12.23 -12.89 -7.12
C GLY A 164 -11.27 -11.69 -7.24
N ALA A 165 -10.88 -11.11 -6.10
CA ALA A 165 -9.94 -10.00 -6.06
C ALA A 165 -8.48 -10.46 -5.99
N VAL A 166 -8.23 -11.67 -5.52
CA VAL A 166 -6.93 -12.35 -5.51
C VAL A 166 -7.09 -13.81 -5.91
N LYS A 167 -6.00 -14.43 -6.34
CA LYS A 167 -5.91 -15.89 -6.60
C LYS A 167 -5.16 -16.54 -5.44
N THR A 168 -5.44 -17.82 -5.16
CA THR A 168 -4.75 -18.57 -4.10
C THR A 168 -3.22 -18.54 -4.24
N ALA A 169 -2.70 -18.61 -5.47
CA ALA A 169 -1.26 -18.53 -5.72
C ALA A 169 -0.62 -17.14 -5.45
N GLN A 170 -1.42 -16.15 -5.07
CA GLN A 170 -0.98 -14.77 -4.80
C GLN A 170 -1.14 -14.39 -3.32
N THR A 171 -1.49 -15.33 -2.46
CA THR A 171 -1.76 -15.08 -1.03
C THR A 171 -0.95 -16.00 -0.14
#